data_65cc1db3ed280054c8e11e3ace9aa16d
#
_entry.id   65cc1db3ed280054c8e11e3ace9aa16d
#
_cell.length_a   1.000
_cell.length_b   1.000
_cell.length_c   1.000
_cell.angle_alpha   90.00
_cell.angle_beta   90.00
_cell.angle_gamma   90.00
#
_symmetry.space_group_name_H-M   'P 1'
#
loop_
_entity.id
_entity.type
_entity.pdbx_description
1 polymer ?
#
loop_
_entity_poly.entity_id
_entity_poly.type
_entity_poly.pdbx_seq_one_letter_code
_entity_poly.pdbx_strand_id
1 'polypeptide(L)'
;RASGLPSVKAGDVVEPKVDLAMSHENAALVINQFNDIYKGTNLTPKIWDSSRVAVIFDHRVPAESPKTATNQKKVREFVGAQSVSKFHGIRGDVGGICHQVHLENGYVRPGMVIVGTDSHTTSHGALGAFAFGIGATEMASVWALGAAVNIEVPATIKIVVKGRFKKFVGPKDLILHIIGKLTAQGANFKVLEFHGPTIEQMSTSGRLVLCNMSVEAGATAGIVPADAETERYLREEAGVAEPIESVKPDADATYDQVVEINE
;
A
#
# COMPACT_ATOMS: atom_id res chain seq x y z
N ARG A 1 12.45 3.69 -11.64
CA ARG A 1 11.35 3.99 -12.58
C ARG A 1 10.48 5.14 -12.04
N ALA A 2 9.88 5.00 -10.86
CA ALA A 2 8.99 6.03 -10.30
C ALA A 2 9.70 7.36 -9.98
N SER A 3 10.97 7.31 -9.58
CA SER A 3 11.79 8.51 -9.31
C SER A 3 12.21 9.28 -10.57
N GLY A 4 12.09 8.66 -11.76
CA GLY A 4 12.64 9.21 -13.02
C GLY A 4 14.16 9.18 -13.12
N LEU A 5 14.85 8.65 -12.10
CA LEU A 5 16.30 8.50 -12.08
C LEU A 5 16.72 7.16 -12.73
N PRO A 6 17.91 7.09 -13.33
CA PRO A 6 18.41 5.85 -13.95
C PRO A 6 18.67 4.76 -12.92
N SER A 7 19.04 5.08 -11.70
CA SER A 7 19.19 4.17 -10.56
C SER A 7 18.98 4.92 -9.26
N VAL A 8 18.63 4.19 -8.20
CA VAL A 8 18.52 4.70 -6.82
C VAL A 8 19.10 3.68 -5.88
N LYS A 9 19.62 4.11 -4.74
CA LYS A 9 20.15 3.25 -3.67
C LYS A 9 19.56 3.68 -2.32
N ALA A 10 19.64 2.81 -1.34
CA ALA A 10 19.22 3.12 0.03
C ALA A 10 19.90 4.40 0.54
N GLY A 11 19.11 5.28 1.16
CA GLY A 11 19.54 6.59 1.65
C GLY A 11 19.39 7.73 0.64
N ASP A 12 19.14 7.47 -0.65
CA ASP A 12 18.84 8.53 -1.61
C ASP A 12 17.47 9.15 -1.29
N VAL A 13 17.36 10.47 -1.42
CA VAL A 13 16.09 11.18 -1.28
C VAL A 13 15.50 11.41 -2.66
N VAL A 14 14.26 10.98 -2.88
CA VAL A 14 13.58 11.02 -4.17
C VAL A 14 12.15 11.54 -4.05
N GLU A 15 11.58 11.93 -5.19
CA GLU A 15 10.18 12.33 -5.33
C GLU A 15 9.47 11.35 -6.28
N PRO A 16 9.12 10.14 -5.83
CA PRO A 16 8.53 9.15 -6.71
C PRO A 16 7.12 9.57 -7.14
N LYS A 17 6.82 9.37 -8.41
CA LYS A 17 5.46 9.45 -8.93
C LYS A 17 4.60 8.39 -8.26
N VAL A 18 3.42 8.79 -7.82
CA VAL A 18 2.45 7.90 -7.19
C VAL A 18 1.52 7.32 -8.25
N ASP A 19 1.39 5.99 -8.24
CA ASP A 19 0.51 5.28 -9.16
C ASP A 19 -0.92 5.15 -8.60
N LEU A 20 -1.06 5.08 -7.28
CA LEU A 20 -2.34 5.02 -6.59
C LEU A 20 -2.25 5.69 -5.22
N ALA A 21 -3.18 6.58 -4.92
CA ALA A 21 -3.32 7.24 -3.62
C ALA A 21 -4.65 6.82 -2.96
N MET A 22 -4.57 6.16 -1.81
CA MET A 22 -5.72 5.65 -1.06
C MET A 22 -6.01 6.49 0.17
N SER A 23 -7.29 6.78 0.41
CA SER A 23 -7.75 7.33 1.70
C SER A 23 -9.02 6.61 2.15
N HIS A 24 -9.21 6.50 3.45
CA HIS A 24 -10.47 6.06 4.05
C HIS A 24 -11.28 7.26 4.57
N GLU A 25 -12.11 7.14 5.61
CA GLU A 25 -12.93 8.27 6.11
C GLU A 25 -12.12 9.47 6.60
N ASN A 26 -10.83 9.30 6.90
CA ASN A 26 -9.93 10.40 7.22
C ASN A 26 -9.66 11.33 6.02
N ALA A 27 -10.10 10.99 4.82
CA ALA A 27 -10.12 11.87 3.66
C ALA A 27 -10.74 13.24 3.95
N ALA A 28 -11.68 13.33 4.91
CA ALA A 28 -12.23 14.61 5.36
C ALA A 28 -11.15 15.57 5.89
N LEU A 29 -10.09 15.04 6.53
CA LEU A 29 -8.93 15.82 6.97
C LEU A 29 -8.02 16.16 5.79
N VAL A 30 -7.77 15.19 4.92
CA VAL A 30 -6.98 15.41 3.67
C VAL A 30 -7.59 16.53 2.85
N ILE A 31 -8.93 16.57 2.69
CA ILE A 31 -9.64 17.63 1.96
C ILE A 31 -9.37 19.02 2.55
N ASN A 32 -9.30 19.13 3.89
CA ASN A 32 -8.98 20.40 4.53
C ASN A 32 -7.58 20.86 4.14
N GLN A 33 -6.58 19.97 4.31
CA GLN A 33 -5.19 20.26 3.98
C GLN A 33 -5.01 20.55 2.49
N PHE A 34 -5.68 19.79 1.63
CA PHE A 34 -5.66 20.00 0.19
C PHE A 34 -6.20 21.37 -0.20
N ASN A 35 -7.33 21.80 0.36
CA ASN A 35 -7.85 23.12 0.12
C ASN A 35 -6.94 24.24 0.67
N ASP A 36 -6.25 23.96 1.78
CA ASP A 36 -5.32 24.92 2.38
C ASP A 36 -4.08 25.19 1.48
N ILE A 37 -3.65 24.22 0.67
CA ILE A 37 -2.58 24.41 -0.34
C ILE A 37 -2.93 25.53 -1.34
N TYR A 38 -4.20 25.67 -1.67
CA TYR A 38 -4.67 26.63 -2.67
C TYR A 38 -5.10 27.99 -2.06
N LYS A 39 -5.07 28.14 -0.73
CA LYS A 39 -5.41 29.41 -0.07
C LYS A 39 -4.48 30.52 -0.51
N GLY A 40 -5.06 31.67 -0.87
CA GLY A 40 -4.32 32.84 -1.35
C GLY A 40 -3.83 32.73 -2.80
N THR A 41 -4.19 31.67 -3.51
CA THR A 41 -3.97 31.55 -4.96
C THR A 41 -5.27 31.82 -5.72
N ASN A 42 -5.15 32.09 -7.02
CA ASN A 42 -6.31 32.20 -7.92
C ASN A 42 -6.65 30.85 -8.58
N LEU A 43 -6.08 29.73 -8.09
CA LEU A 43 -6.27 28.40 -8.64
C LEU A 43 -7.46 27.70 -7.97
N THR A 44 -8.21 26.93 -8.75
CA THR A 44 -9.24 26.05 -8.22
C THR A 44 -8.58 24.74 -7.75
N PRO A 45 -8.85 24.28 -6.51
CA PRO A 45 -8.36 23.01 -6.02
C PRO A 45 -8.78 21.85 -6.94
N LYS A 46 -7.79 21.14 -7.49
CA LYS A 46 -8.03 20.00 -8.39
C LYS A 46 -7.03 18.89 -8.11
N ILE A 47 -7.53 17.67 -7.99
CA ILE A 47 -6.70 16.45 -7.90
C ILE A 47 -5.92 16.28 -9.22
N TRP A 48 -4.63 15.93 -9.13
CA TRP A 48 -3.74 15.78 -10.29
C TRP A 48 -4.27 14.75 -11.32
N ASP A 49 -4.79 13.63 -10.82
CA ASP A 49 -5.41 12.58 -11.63
C ASP A 49 -6.43 11.80 -10.76
N SER A 50 -7.71 12.06 -10.97
CA SER A 50 -8.79 11.45 -10.19
C SER A 50 -8.93 9.95 -10.42
N SER A 51 -8.38 9.42 -11.52
CA SER A 51 -8.36 7.98 -11.80
C SER A 51 -7.34 7.21 -10.94
N ARG A 52 -6.39 7.92 -10.34
CA ARG A 52 -5.33 7.38 -9.47
C ARG A 52 -5.60 7.63 -7.98
N VAL A 53 -6.77 8.14 -7.65
CA VAL A 53 -7.20 8.30 -6.26
C VAL A 53 -8.32 7.31 -5.96
N ALA A 54 -8.19 6.61 -4.83
CA ALA A 54 -9.23 5.74 -4.30
C ALA A 54 -9.65 6.19 -2.90
N VAL A 55 -10.96 6.19 -2.65
CA VAL A 55 -11.50 6.49 -1.32
C VAL A 55 -12.46 5.38 -0.91
N ILE A 56 -12.17 4.74 0.21
CA ILE A 56 -12.95 3.61 0.72
C ILE A 56 -13.39 3.91 2.15
N PHE A 57 -14.68 3.74 2.44
CA PHE A 57 -15.19 3.83 3.81
C PHE A 57 -15.17 2.45 4.45
N ASP A 58 -14.37 2.29 5.51
CA ASP A 58 -14.24 1.01 6.23
C ASP A 58 -14.00 1.13 7.74
N HIS A 59 -13.26 2.13 8.20
CA HIS A 59 -12.87 2.27 9.62
C HIS A 59 -14.00 2.74 10.52
N ARG A 60 -14.97 3.47 9.97
CA ARG A 60 -16.09 4.08 10.70
C ARG A 60 -17.43 3.83 10.00
N VAL A 61 -17.70 2.55 9.78
CA VAL A 61 -18.90 2.08 9.09
C VAL A 61 -19.65 1.08 10.00
N PRO A 62 -20.90 1.38 10.36
CA PRO A 62 -21.65 2.62 10.14
C PRO A 62 -21.06 3.81 10.89
N ALA A 63 -21.45 5.06 10.51
CA ALA A 63 -21.00 6.25 11.22
C ALA A 63 -21.48 6.22 12.69
N GLU A 64 -20.54 6.23 13.61
CA GLU A 64 -20.80 6.11 15.06
C GLU A 64 -21.22 7.43 15.71
N SER A 65 -21.11 8.56 14.98
CA SER A 65 -21.45 9.88 15.49
C SER A 65 -21.93 10.83 14.39
N PRO A 66 -22.66 11.91 14.75
CA PRO A 66 -23.03 12.97 13.81
C PRO A 66 -21.82 13.63 13.13
N LYS A 67 -20.69 13.74 13.84
CA LYS A 67 -19.42 14.25 13.30
C LYS A 67 -18.90 13.35 12.17
N THR A 68 -18.86 12.05 12.40
CA THR A 68 -18.43 11.07 11.39
C THR A 68 -19.37 11.09 10.17
N ALA A 69 -20.69 11.12 10.39
CA ALA A 69 -21.66 11.23 9.30
C ALA A 69 -21.47 12.51 8.46
N THR A 70 -21.18 13.65 9.12
CA THR A 70 -20.88 14.93 8.45
C THR A 70 -19.58 14.84 7.64
N ASN A 71 -18.53 14.22 8.19
CA ASN A 71 -17.27 14.00 7.47
C ASN A 71 -17.48 13.10 6.26
N GLN A 72 -18.20 12.00 6.41
CA GLN A 72 -18.53 11.11 5.30
C GLN A 72 -19.35 11.83 4.20
N LYS A 73 -20.29 12.70 4.58
CA LYS A 73 -21.02 13.54 3.61
C LYS A 73 -20.05 14.44 2.85
N LYS A 74 -19.17 15.16 3.56
CA LYS A 74 -18.15 16.03 2.96
C LYS A 74 -17.26 15.28 1.97
N VAL A 75 -16.81 14.07 2.33
CA VAL A 75 -15.99 13.22 1.45
C VAL A 75 -16.77 12.84 0.19
N ARG A 76 -18.03 12.41 0.31
CA ARG A 76 -18.87 12.10 -0.87
C ARG A 76 -19.04 13.29 -1.81
N GLU A 77 -19.28 14.47 -1.27
CA GLU A 77 -19.43 15.71 -2.06
C GLU A 77 -18.12 16.04 -2.79
N PHE A 78 -16.98 15.91 -2.12
CA PHE A 78 -15.66 16.16 -2.69
C PHE A 78 -15.32 15.14 -3.79
N VAL A 79 -15.53 13.85 -3.53
CA VAL A 79 -15.31 12.76 -4.50
C VAL A 79 -16.11 12.99 -5.78
N GLY A 80 -17.38 13.40 -5.64
CA GLY A 80 -18.23 13.76 -6.79
C GLY A 80 -17.69 14.98 -7.54
N ALA A 81 -17.33 16.04 -6.83
CA ALA A 81 -16.81 17.28 -7.41
C ALA A 81 -15.46 17.07 -8.14
N GLN A 82 -14.61 16.15 -7.65
CA GLN A 82 -13.33 15.82 -8.23
C GLN A 82 -13.38 14.67 -9.25
N SER A 83 -14.57 14.07 -9.48
CA SER A 83 -14.76 12.93 -10.40
C SER A 83 -13.87 11.72 -10.07
N VAL A 84 -13.69 11.41 -8.79
CA VAL A 84 -12.95 10.23 -8.34
C VAL A 84 -13.78 8.98 -8.63
N SER A 85 -13.31 8.13 -9.53
CA SER A 85 -14.04 6.93 -9.98
C SER A 85 -13.92 5.73 -9.03
N LYS A 86 -12.83 5.66 -8.24
CA LYS A 86 -12.60 4.58 -7.28
C LYS A 86 -13.12 4.97 -5.89
N PHE A 87 -14.44 5.13 -5.80
CA PHE A 87 -15.10 5.45 -4.54
C PHE A 87 -15.95 4.26 -4.07
N HIS A 88 -15.64 3.73 -2.89
CA HIS A 88 -16.35 2.64 -2.24
C HIS A 88 -16.99 3.15 -0.94
N GLY A 89 -18.22 3.59 -1.05
CA GLY A 89 -19.02 4.07 0.07
C GLY A 89 -19.83 2.97 0.73
N ILE A 90 -20.82 3.40 1.55
CA ILE A 90 -21.68 2.47 2.29
C ILE A 90 -22.96 2.13 1.52
N ARG A 91 -23.37 3.00 0.59
CA ARG A 91 -24.66 2.88 -0.13
C ARG A 91 -24.43 2.68 -1.62
N GLY A 92 -24.96 1.60 -2.13
CA GLY A 92 -24.97 1.29 -3.57
C GLY A 92 -23.66 0.77 -4.13
N ASP A 93 -22.58 0.81 -3.35
CA ASP A 93 -21.26 0.38 -3.76
C ASP A 93 -20.85 -0.87 -2.97
N VAL A 94 -19.97 -1.66 -3.54
CA VAL A 94 -19.34 -2.77 -2.83
C VAL A 94 -18.33 -2.17 -1.86
N GLY A 95 -18.73 -1.97 -0.62
CA GLY A 95 -17.84 -1.58 0.48
C GLY A 95 -17.02 -2.78 0.94
N GLY A 96 -16.03 -2.53 1.82
CA GLY A 96 -15.18 -3.57 2.39
C GLY A 96 -13.96 -2.96 3.05
N ILE A 97 -13.07 -3.81 3.57
CA ILE A 97 -11.77 -3.39 4.11
C ILE A 97 -10.95 -2.77 2.98
N CYS A 98 -10.46 -1.54 3.15
CA CYS A 98 -9.85 -0.75 2.08
C CYS A 98 -8.71 -1.50 1.37
N HIS A 99 -7.85 -2.18 2.11
CA HIS A 99 -6.75 -2.95 1.53
C HIS A 99 -7.25 -4.11 0.68
N GLN A 100 -8.27 -4.83 1.15
CA GLN A 100 -8.86 -5.96 0.42
C GLN A 100 -9.60 -5.48 -0.84
N VAL A 101 -10.38 -4.40 -0.73
CA VAL A 101 -11.07 -3.78 -1.87
C VAL A 101 -10.09 -3.41 -2.99
N HIS A 102 -8.90 -2.92 -2.65
CA HIS A 102 -7.87 -2.59 -3.64
C HIS A 102 -7.36 -3.80 -4.43
N LEU A 103 -7.13 -4.92 -3.73
CA LEU A 103 -6.67 -6.15 -4.37
C LEU A 103 -7.77 -6.75 -5.26
N GLU A 104 -8.97 -6.92 -4.70
CA GLU A 104 -10.12 -7.55 -5.36
C GLU A 104 -10.59 -6.80 -6.62
N ASN A 105 -10.48 -5.47 -6.61
CA ASN A 105 -10.82 -4.65 -7.79
C ASN A 105 -9.63 -4.47 -8.75
N GLY A 106 -8.54 -5.16 -8.50
CA GLY A 106 -7.35 -5.09 -9.32
C GLY A 106 -6.75 -3.70 -9.45
N TYR A 107 -6.87 -2.85 -8.43
CA TYR A 107 -6.24 -1.51 -8.43
C TYR A 107 -4.73 -1.58 -8.18
N VAL A 108 -4.28 -2.66 -7.54
CA VAL A 108 -2.86 -2.91 -7.25
C VAL A 108 -2.21 -3.71 -8.37
N ARG A 109 -1.03 -3.30 -8.79
CA ARG A 109 -0.20 -4.00 -9.78
C ARG A 109 1.24 -4.10 -9.27
N PRO A 110 1.99 -5.10 -9.69
CA PRO A 110 3.42 -5.19 -9.43
C PRO A 110 4.17 -3.94 -9.90
N GLY A 111 5.11 -3.48 -9.09
CA GLY A 111 5.97 -2.33 -9.39
C GLY A 111 5.32 -0.96 -9.23
N MET A 112 4.05 -0.89 -8.84
CA MET A 112 3.41 0.38 -8.49
C MET A 112 4.00 0.98 -7.22
N VAL A 113 4.01 2.31 -7.15
CA VAL A 113 4.18 3.08 -5.91
C VAL A 113 2.81 3.50 -5.41
N ILE A 114 2.43 2.99 -4.24
CA ILE A 114 1.11 3.21 -3.65
C ILE A 114 1.28 3.89 -2.29
N VAL A 115 0.54 4.96 -2.07
CA VAL A 115 0.49 5.63 -0.76
C VAL A 115 -0.93 5.60 -0.19
N GLY A 116 -1.03 5.47 1.13
CA GLY A 116 -2.32 5.45 1.80
C GLY A 116 -2.32 6.23 3.10
N THR A 117 -3.48 6.76 3.50
CA THR A 117 -3.65 7.40 4.81
C THR A 117 -3.91 6.37 5.93
N ASP A 118 -3.46 5.16 5.72
CA ASP A 118 -3.50 4.04 6.66
C ASP A 118 -2.13 3.38 6.77
N SER A 119 -1.70 3.05 7.98
CA SER A 119 -0.39 2.43 8.23
C SER A 119 -0.25 1.06 7.57
N HIS A 120 -1.36 0.29 7.45
CA HIS A 120 -1.37 -1.02 6.82
C HIS A 120 -1.47 -0.99 5.29
N THR A 121 -1.24 0.17 4.66
CA THR A 121 -1.07 0.28 3.20
C THR A 121 0.04 -0.65 2.67
N THR A 122 0.98 -1.03 3.54
CA THR A 122 1.98 -2.07 3.30
C THR A 122 1.40 -3.38 2.75
N SER A 123 0.12 -3.68 3.02
CA SER A 123 -0.63 -4.85 2.54
C SER A 123 -0.54 -5.05 1.03
N HIS A 124 -0.49 -3.96 0.26
CA HIS A 124 -0.46 -4.02 -1.20
C HIS A 124 0.84 -4.60 -1.77
N GLY A 125 1.87 -4.70 -0.95
CA GLY A 125 3.11 -5.42 -1.29
C GLY A 125 2.93 -6.91 -1.52
N ALA A 126 1.80 -7.49 -1.10
CA ALA A 126 1.43 -8.89 -1.40
C ALA A 126 1.37 -9.19 -2.91
N LEU A 127 1.12 -8.16 -3.73
CA LEU A 127 1.13 -8.22 -5.20
C LEU A 127 2.38 -7.54 -5.81
N GLY A 128 3.44 -7.31 -5.03
CA GLY A 128 4.69 -6.75 -5.52
C GLY A 128 4.68 -5.24 -5.73
N ALA A 129 3.78 -4.50 -5.09
CA ALA A 129 3.80 -3.04 -5.08
C ALA A 129 4.70 -2.50 -3.94
N PHE A 130 5.36 -1.38 -4.15
CA PHE A 130 5.97 -0.60 -3.08
C PHE A 130 4.90 0.31 -2.47
N ALA A 131 4.38 -0.10 -1.32
CA ALA A 131 3.21 0.53 -0.72
C ALA A 131 3.47 0.89 0.74
N PHE A 132 3.10 2.12 1.16
CA PHE A 132 3.35 2.61 2.50
C PHE A 132 2.33 3.66 2.96
N GLY A 133 2.22 3.79 4.29
CA GLY A 133 1.35 4.77 4.94
C GLY A 133 1.97 6.16 4.96
N ILE A 134 1.15 7.20 4.75
CA ILE A 134 1.52 8.62 4.90
C ILE A 134 0.46 9.39 5.67
N GLY A 135 0.82 10.53 6.21
CA GLY A 135 -0.10 11.41 6.91
C GLY A 135 -1.04 12.17 5.97
N ALA A 136 -2.05 12.83 6.57
CA ALA A 136 -3.05 13.56 5.80
C ALA A 136 -2.47 14.78 5.05
N THR A 137 -1.43 15.40 5.59
CA THR A 137 -0.75 16.55 4.97
C THR A 137 0.04 16.12 3.74
N GLU A 138 0.79 15.02 3.86
CA GLU A 138 1.53 14.43 2.73
C GLU A 138 0.56 13.96 1.65
N MET A 139 -0.57 13.32 2.04
CA MET A 139 -1.59 12.90 1.09
C MET A 139 -2.20 14.07 0.34
N ALA A 140 -2.42 15.21 1.00
CA ALA A 140 -2.92 16.42 0.36
C ALA A 140 -1.93 16.92 -0.71
N SER A 141 -0.62 16.86 -0.43
CA SER A 141 0.43 17.18 -1.39
C SER A 141 0.43 16.20 -2.57
N VAL A 142 0.26 14.89 -2.29
CA VAL A 142 0.13 13.88 -3.35
C VAL A 142 -1.08 14.15 -4.24
N TRP A 143 -2.24 14.51 -3.67
CA TRP A 143 -3.43 14.86 -4.45
C TRP A 143 -3.21 16.08 -5.36
N ALA A 144 -2.37 17.02 -4.94
CA ALA A 144 -2.04 18.19 -5.73
C ALA A 144 -0.97 17.92 -6.82
N LEU A 145 0.05 17.10 -6.52
CA LEU A 145 1.26 16.97 -7.33
C LEU A 145 1.38 15.62 -8.07
N GLY A 146 0.74 14.56 -7.58
CA GLY A 146 0.89 13.20 -8.12
C GLY A 146 2.22 12.53 -7.77
N ALA A 147 2.95 13.07 -6.81
CA ALA A 147 4.23 12.55 -6.34
C ALA A 147 4.32 12.62 -4.81
N ALA A 148 5.02 11.68 -4.21
CA ALA A 148 5.40 11.75 -2.82
C ALA A 148 6.70 12.54 -2.69
N VAL A 149 6.75 13.46 -1.71
CA VAL A 149 7.85 14.41 -1.57
C VAL A 149 8.83 13.94 -0.49
N ASN A 150 10.13 14.11 -0.74
CA ASN A 150 11.21 13.81 0.21
C ASN A 150 11.18 12.37 0.75
N ILE A 151 10.97 11.39 -0.11
CA ILE A 151 11.02 9.99 0.28
C ILE A 151 12.47 9.51 0.26
N GLU A 152 12.97 9.11 1.41
CA GLU A 152 14.23 8.39 1.50
C GLU A 152 14.02 6.94 1.03
N VAL A 153 14.85 6.49 0.08
CA VAL A 153 14.81 5.10 -0.40
C VAL A 153 15.23 4.17 0.73
N PRO A 154 14.34 3.29 1.23
CA PRO A 154 14.65 2.47 2.38
C PRO A 154 15.62 1.33 2.03
N ALA A 155 16.46 0.96 3.00
CA ALA A 155 17.21 -0.29 2.95
C ALA A 155 16.26 -1.50 3.03
N THR A 156 16.67 -2.67 2.56
CA THR A 156 15.85 -3.88 2.52
C THR A 156 16.42 -4.98 3.39
N ILE A 157 15.56 -5.59 4.21
CA ILE A 157 15.82 -6.85 4.92
C ILE A 157 15.20 -7.98 4.09
N LYS A 158 16.02 -8.92 3.66
CA LYS A 158 15.55 -10.12 2.96
C LYS A 158 15.16 -11.19 3.96
N ILE A 159 13.90 -11.64 3.90
CA ILE A 159 13.38 -12.74 4.71
C ILE A 159 13.25 -13.97 3.82
N VAL A 160 14.01 -15.02 4.10
CA VAL A 160 13.97 -16.27 3.33
C VAL A 160 13.31 -17.35 4.18
N VAL A 161 12.14 -17.83 3.75
CA VAL A 161 11.37 -18.85 4.46
C VAL A 161 11.48 -20.18 3.71
N LYS A 162 12.00 -21.20 4.41
CA LYS A 162 12.21 -22.57 3.90
C LYS A 162 11.30 -23.53 4.67
N GLY A 163 10.96 -24.64 4.05
CA GLY A 163 10.13 -25.69 4.67
C GLY A 163 8.65 -25.60 4.28
N ARG A 164 7.80 -26.13 5.12
CA ARG A 164 6.35 -26.15 4.95
C ARG A 164 5.66 -25.98 6.30
N PHE A 165 4.56 -25.25 6.30
CA PHE A 165 3.76 -25.09 7.51
C PHE A 165 3.33 -26.43 8.09
N LYS A 166 3.50 -26.58 9.40
CA LYS A 166 2.95 -27.71 10.15
C LYS A 166 1.43 -27.56 10.27
N LYS A 167 0.76 -28.64 10.63
CA LYS A 167 -0.68 -28.62 10.90
C LYS A 167 -1.02 -27.51 11.91
N PHE A 168 -2.00 -26.69 11.59
CA PHE A 168 -2.48 -25.55 12.39
C PHE A 168 -1.53 -24.33 12.47
N VAL A 169 -0.42 -24.34 11.74
CA VAL A 169 0.46 -23.18 11.58
C VAL A 169 0.14 -22.50 10.26
N GLY A 170 0.13 -21.17 10.24
CA GLY A 170 -0.20 -20.39 9.05
C GLY A 170 0.60 -19.08 8.92
N PRO A 171 0.28 -18.26 7.91
CA PRO A 171 0.98 -17.01 7.66
C PRO A 171 1.02 -16.05 8.85
N LYS A 172 -0.03 -16.05 9.70
CA LYS A 172 -0.09 -15.22 10.90
C LYS A 172 0.97 -15.64 11.92
N ASP A 173 1.14 -16.96 12.13
CA ASP A 173 2.16 -17.47 13.05
C ASP A 173 3.55 -17.15 12.54
N LEU A 174 3.78 -17.28 11.22
CA LEU A 174 5.04 -16.95 10.59
C LEU A 174 5.42 -15.47 10.79
N ILE A 175 4.51 -14.53 10.49
CA ILE A 175 4.83 -13.11 10.64
C ILE A 175 5.05 -12.74 12.11
N LEU A 176 4.28 -13.32 13.05
CA LEU A 176 4.51 -13.12 14.48
C LEU A 176 5.89 -13.65 14.92
N HIS A 177 6.31 -14.79 14.38
CA HIS A 177 7.66 -15.33 14.62
C HIS A 177 8.74 -14.39 14.07
N ILE A 178 8.58 -13.86 12.86
CA ILE A 178 9.49 -12.89 12.25
C ILE A 178 9.58 -11.62 13.09
N ILE A 179 8.44 -11.05 13.51
CA ILE A 179 8.39 -9.87 14.40
C ILE A 179 9.08 -10.17 15.73
N GLY A 180 8.86 -11.37 16.30
CA GLY A 180 9.52 -11.80 17.51
C GLY A 180 11.06 -11.84 17.39
N LYS A 181 11.58 -12.20 16.21
CA LYS A 181 13.03 -12.18 15.92
C LYS A 181 13.58 -10.77 15.66
N LEU A 182 12.86 -9.97 14.89
CA LEU A 182 13.28 -8.61 14.52
C LEU A 182 13.03 -7.59 15.64
N THR A 183 12.07 -7.84 16.53
CA THR A 183 11.42 -6.90 17.44
C THR A 183 10.53 -5.87 16.74
N ALA A 184 9.76 -5.10 17.51
CA ALA A 184 8.84 -4.07 16.97
C ALA A 184 9.57 -2.86 16.31
N GLN A 185 10.89 -2.79 16.42
CA GLN A 185 11.71 -1.71 15.85
C GLN A 185 12.83 -2.22 14.94
N GLY A 186 12.92 -3.53 14.73
CA GLY A 186 14.02 -4.15 13.99
C GLY A 186 14.07 -3.81 12.52
N ALA A 187 12.93 -3.41 11.96
CA ALA A 187 12.79 -3.00 10.56
C ALA A 187 12.46 -1.51 10.37
N ASN A 188 12.73 -0.66 11.40
CA ASN A 188 12.44 0.76 11.31
C ASN A 188 13.05 1.38 10.05
N PHE A 189 12.19 2.06 9.26
CA PHE A 189 12.53 2.71 7.99
C PHE A 189 13.13 1.77 6.93
N LYS A 190 12.86 0.46 7.00
CA LYS A 190 13.31 -0.54 6.05
C LYS A 190 12.14 -1.21 5.34
N VAL A 191 12.44 -1.97 4.31
CA VAL A 191 11.50 -2.87 3.63
C VAL A 191 11.74 -4.29 4.12
N LEU A 192 10.68 -5.05 4.38
CA LEU A 192 10.74 -6.51 4.50
C LEU A 192 10.41 -7.12 3.13
N GLU A 193 11.35 -7.85 2.55
CA GLU A 193 11.16 -8.54 1.27
C GLU A 193 11.15 -10.04 1.49
N PHE A 194 10.01 -10.70 1.21
CA PHE A 194 9.76 -12.09 1.54
C PHE A 194 10.07 -13.02 0.37
N HIS A 195 10.87 -14.05 0.60
CA HIS A 195 11.37 -15.01 -0.37
C HIS A 195 11.31 -16.44 0.13
N GLY A 196 11.56 -17.36 -0.78
CA GLY A 196 11.73 -18.77 -0.52
C GLY A 196 10.51 -19.63 -0.81
N PRO A 197 10.70 -20.96 -0.84
CA PRO A 197 9.68 -21.89 -1.33
C PRO A 197 8.37 -21.86 -0.55
N THR A 198 8.40 -21.53 0.74
CA THR A 198 7.18 -21.37 1.56
C THR A 198 6.37 -20.16 1.09
N ILE A 199 7.04 -19.05 0.75
CA ILE A 199 6.38 -17.82 0.26
C ILE A 199 5.83 -18.04 -1.15
N GLU A 200 6.59 -18.68 -2.02
CA GLU A 200 6.19 -18.99 -3.41
C GLU A 200 4.93 -19.86 -3.48
N GLN A 201 4.76 -20.80 -2.53
CA GLN A 201 3.60 -21.68 -2.42
C GLN A 201 2.41 -21.03 -1.67
N MET A 202 2.60 -19.85 -1.11
CA MET A 202 1.59 -19.17 -0.31
C MET A 202 0.57 -18.45 -1.22
N SER A 203 -0.72 -18.58 -0.88
CA SER A 203 -1.78 -17.82 -1.54
C SER A 203 -1.61 -16.32 -1.35
N THR A 204 -2.17 -15.52 -2.24
CA THR A 204 -2.19 -14.05 -2.11
C THR A 204 -2.74 -13.59 -0.76
N SER A 205 -3.78 -14.24 -0.23
CA SER A 205 -4.30 -13.93 1.12
C SER A 205 -3.26 -14.15 2.22
N GLY A 206 -2.45 -15.21 2.12
CA GLY A 206 -1.35 -15.45 3.07
C GLY A 206 -0.25 -14.39 2.95
N ARG A 207 0.12 -14.01 1.73
CA ARG A 207 1.10 -12.94 1.46
C ARG A 207 0.61 -11.59 1.99
N LEU A 208 -0.70 -11.33 1.87
CA LEU A 208 -1.33 -10.13 2.41
C LEU A 208 -1.11 -10.03 3.92
N VAL A 209 -1.23 -11.13 4.67
CA VAL A 209 -0.97 -11.15 6.12
C VAL A 209 0.47 -10.77 6.42
N LEU A 210 1.45 -11.28 5.67
CA LEU A 210 2.87 -10.95 5.86
C LEU A 210 3.14 -9.48 5.62
N CYS A 211 2.69 -8.96 4.47
CA CYS A 211 2.90 -7.58 4.09
C CYS A 211 2.14 -6.61 5.00
N ASN A 212 0.90 -6.93 5.37
CA ASN A 212 0.08 -6.15 6.31
C ASN A 212 0.81 -5.95 7.64
N MET A 213 1.28 -7.02 8.24
CA MET A 213 1.91 -6.98 9.56
C MET A 213 3.40 -6.58 9.53
N SER A 214 3.97 -6.25 8.40
CA SER A 214 5.34 -5.72 8.32
C SER A 214 5.49 -4.42 9.10
N VAL A 215 4.45 -3.59 9.15
CA VAL A 215 4.42 -2.35 9.93
C VAL A 215 4.62 -2.60 11.42
N GLU A 216 4.24 -3.77 11.95
CA GLU A 216 4.42 -4.13 13.37
C GLU A 216 5.90 -4.38 13.75
N ALA A 217 6.75 -4.59 12.75
CA ALA A 217 8.21 -4.61 12.92
C ALA A 217 8.86 -3.23 12.69
N GLY A 218 8.06 -2.19 12.45
CA GLY A 218 8.52 -0.84 12.12
C GLY A 218 8.82 -0.63 10.63
N ALA A 219 8.53 -1.61 9.77
CA ALA A 219 8.86 -1.52 8.36
C ALA A 219 8.03 -0.45 7.64
N THR A 220 8.68 0.26 6.71
CA THR A 220 8.03 1.18 5.77
C THR A 220 7.14 0.43 4.80
N ALA A 221 7.57 -0.74 4.30
CA ALA A 221 6.82 -1.59 3.40
C ALA A 221 7.15 -3.07 3.64
N GLY A 222 6.21 -3.95 3.25
CA GLY A 222 6.45 -5.38 3.10
C GLY A 222 6.18 -5.76 1.65
N ILE A 223 7.04 -6.56 1.02
CA ILE A 223 6.92 -6.90 -0.40
C ILE A 223 7.13 -8.40 -0.59
N VAL A 224 6.28 -9.00 -1.40
CA VAL A 224 6.52 -10.31 -2.03
C VAL A 224 6.77 -10.05 -3.52
N PRO A 225 7.93 -10.43 -4.08
CA PRO A 225 8.19 -10.30 -5.51
C PRO A 225 7.11 -10.98 -6.34
N ALA A 226 6.65 -10.31 -7.40
CA ALA A 226 5.58 -10.83 -8.24
C ALA A 226 5.98 -12.12 -8.94
N ASP A 227 5.12 -13.12 -8.88
CA ASP A 227 5.32 -14.46 -9.43
C ASP A 227 4.03 -15.02 -10.06
N ALA A 228 3.99 -16.33 -10.33
CA ALA A 228 2.84 -17.01 -10.93
C ALA A 228 1.55 -16.89 -10.08
N GLU A 229 1.65 -16.90 -8.74
CA GLU A 229 0.48 -16.70 -7.87
C GLU A 229 -0.05 -15.27 -7.97
N THR A 230 0.83 -14.28 -8.07
CA THR A 230 0.44 -12.87 -8.30
C THR A 230 -0.32 -12.75 -9.62
N GLU A 231 0.17 -13.38 -10.68
CA GLU A 231 -0.49 -13.37 -11.99
C GLU A 231 -1.84 -14.09 -11.94
N ARG A 232 -1.90 -15.27 -11.33
CA ARG A 232 -3.13 -16.04 -11.14
C ARG A 232 -4.20 -15.19 -10.44
N TYR A 233 -3.85 -14.61 -9.30
CA TYR A 233 -4.78 -13.79 -8.51
C TYR A 233 -5.32 -12.61 -9.32
N LEU A 234 -4.44 -11.87 -9.97
CA LEU A 234 -4.83 -10.70 -10.78
C LEU A 234 -5.74 -11.09 -11.94
N ARG A 235 -5.50 -12.25 -12.59
CA ARG A 235 -6.32 -12.75 -13.70
C ARG A 235 -7.65 -13.31 -13.24
N GLU A 236 -7.61 -14.24 -12.31
CA GLU A 236 -8.76 -15.09 -11.97
C GLU A 236 -9.67 -14.46 -10.92
N GLU A 237 -9.09 -13.75 -9.94
CA GLU A 237 -9.86 -13.18 -8.83
C GLU A 237 -10.13 -11.68 -9.01
N ALA A 238 -9.14 -10.91 -9.47
CA ALA A 238 -9.29 -9.47 -9.67
C ALA A 238 -9.72 -9.06 -11.09
N GLY A 239 -9.85 -10.01 -12.03
CA GLY A 239 -10.38 -9.79 -13.37
C GLY A 239 -9.52 -8.88 -14.27
N VAL A 240 -8.22 -8.81 -14.01
CA VAL A 240 -7.29 -7.95 -14.75
C VAL A 240 -7.01 -8.50 -16.13
N ALA A 241 -7.37 -7.75 -17.16
CA ALA A 241 -7.12 -8.13 -18.56
C ALA A 241 -5.79 -7.60 -19.14
N GLU A 242 -5.31 -6.47 -18.61
CA GLU A 242 -4.09 -5.79 -19.07
C GLU A 242 -2.83 -6.62 -18.79
N PRO A 243 -1.74 -6.40 -19.53
CA PRO A 243 -0.46 -7.05 -19.26
C PRO A 243 0.02 -6.80 -17.81
N ILE A 244 0.51 -7.85 -17.17
CA ILE A 244 1.05 -7.79 -15.80
C ILE A 244 2.57 -7.80 -15.92
N GLU A 245 3.20 -6.70 -15.53
CA GLU A 245 4.65 -6.62 -15.47
C GLU A 245 5.15 -7.38 -14.22
N SER A 246 6.08 -8.31 -14.41
CA SER A 246 6.78 -8.94 -13.29
C SER A 246 7.97 -8.07 -12.90
N VAL A 247 7.97 -7.57 -11.66
CA VAL A 247 9.10 -6.85 -11.08
C VAL A 247 9.78 -7.78 -10.08
N LYS A 248 11.07 -8.02 -10.30
CA LYS A 248 11.93 -8.86 -9.45
C LYS A 248 13.13 -8.06 -9.00
N PRO A 249 13.77 -8.46 -7.89
CA PRO A 249 15.07 -7.90 -7.51
C PRO A 249 16.11 -8.08 -8.62
N ASP A 250 16.99 -7.11 -8.75
CA ASP A 250 18.15 -7.24 -9.64
C ASP A 250 19.05 -8.40 -9.19
N ALA A 251 19.78 -9.01 -10.14
CA ALA A 251 20.62 -10.17 -9.83
C ALA A 251 21.77 -9.84 -8.83
N ASP A 252 22.17 -8.58 -8.79
CA ASP A 252 23.20 -8.03 -7.90
C ASP A 252 22.62 -7.19 -6.75
N ALA A 253 21.30 -7.32 -6.49
CA ALA A 253 20.65 -6.61 -5.40
C ALA A 253 21.33 -6.87 -4.06
N THR A 254 21.62 -5.82 -3.32
CA THR A 254 22.21 -5.88 -1.99
C THR A 254 21.15 -5.67 -0.91
N TYR A 255 21.31 -6.38 0.21
CA TYR A 255 20.40 -6.33 1.33
C TYR A 255 21.15 -5.88 2.58
N ASP A 256 20.49 -5.07 3.42
CA ASP A 256 21.03 -4.65 4.71
C ASP A 256 21.19 -5.84 5.66
N GLN A 257 20.23 -6.75 5.60
CA GLN A 257 20.23 -7.98 6.39
C GLN A 257 19.54 -9.12 5.62
N VAL A 258 19.99 -10.35 5.85
CA VAL A 258 19.28 -11.57 5.42
C VAL A 258 18.89 -12.38 6.64
N VAL A 259 17.61 -12.70 6.76
CA VAL A 259 17.04 -13.51 7.85
C VAL A 259 16.50 -14.80 7.28
N GLU A 260 17.04 -15.94 7.70
CA GLU A 260 16.53 -17.26 7.32
C GLU A 260 15.60 -17.83 8.39
N ILE A 261 14.45 -18.35 7.95
CA ILE A 261 13.44 -19.03 8.75
C ILE A 261 13.30 -20.45 8.17
N ASN A 262 13.41 -21.46 9.04
CA ASN A 262 13.15 -22.85 8.69
C ASN A 262 11.89 -23.31 9.46
N GLU A 263 10.82 -23.57 8.73
CA GLU A 263 9.53 -24.04 9.26
C GLU A 263 9.42 -25.56 9.28
#